data_319f131172081ef58024f64ca0309b24
#
_entry.id   319f131172081ef58024f64ca0309b24
#
_cell.length_a   1.000
_cell.length_b   1.000
_cell.length_c   1.000
_cell.angle_alpha   90.00
_cell.angle_beta   90.00
_cell.angle_gamma   90.00
#
_symmetry.space_group_name_H-M   'P 1'
#
loop_
_entity.id
_entity.type
_entity.pdbx_description
1 polymer ?
#
loop_
_entity_poly.entity_id
_entity_poly.type
_entity_poly.pdbx_seq_one_letter_code
_entity_poly.pdbx_strand_id
1 'polypeptide(L)'
;GDYKDRVVIKSDGRPAYIAGDIAYYLNKRERGHTSLIYMLGADHHGYIARLRAVAAAFGDDPAVVEVLIGQLVSLVRDGEPVRMSKRAGTVLTLEDLVDAVGVDAARYALIRSSVDSVLVIYLDLWERRTNDNPVFYVQYAHARLSSLARNAAELGLAQGTGFGHLEHPREGDLIRTLGEFPAVVRTAAELREPHRVARYLETLASAYHKFYDACRVLPMGDEEISELHRARLALCVAARQVLANGLTLLGVSAPERM
;
A
#
# COMPACT_ATOMS: atom_id res chain seq x y z
N GLY A 1 -12.08 -4.51 30.66
CA GLY A 1 -12.69 -5.77 30.33
C GLY A 1 -14.10 -5.60 29.80
N ASP A 2 -14.73 -6.67 29.32
CA ASP A 2 -16.15 -6.65 29.00
C ASP A 2 -16.96 -6.59 30.32
N TYR A 3 -17.84 -5.64 30.48
CA TYR A 3 -18.59 -5.39 31.72
C TYR A 3 -19.82 -6.29 31.88
N LYS A 4 -20.07 -7.20 30.94
CA LYS A 4 -21.25 -8.09 30.95
C LYS A 4 -20.82 -9.53 30.74
N ASP A 5 -21.43 -10.43 31.50
CA ASP A 5 -21.34 -11.86 31.24
C ASP A 5 -21.85 -12.19 29.84
N ARG A 6 -21.12 -13.02 29.14
CA ARG A 6 -21.44 -13.43 27.78
C ARG A 6 -21.79 -14.92 27.76
N VAL A 7 -22.93 -15.21 27.19
CA VAL A 7 -23.38 -16.58 26.98
C VAL A 7 -22.53 -17.21 25.87
N VAL A 8 -21.82 -18.29 26.22
CA VAL A 8 -21.02 -19.09 25.28
C VAL A 8 -21.83 -20.22 24.69
N ILE A 9 -22.63 -20.88 25.54
CA ILE A 9 -23.60 -21.93 25.14
C ILE A 9 -25.01 -21.45 25.49
N LYS A 10 -25.89 -21.45 24.51
CA LYS A 10 -27.30 -21.05 24.68
C LYS A 10 -28.06 -22.07 25.51
N SER A 11 -29.26 -21.70 25.99
CA SER A 11 -30.15 -22.59 26.77
C SER A 11 -30.59 -23.85 26.02
N ASP A 12 -30.54 -23.79 24.67
CA ASP A 12 -30.86 -24.94 23.80
C ASP A 12 -29.64 -25.84 23.48
N GLY A 13 -28.50 -25.60 24.17
CA GLY A 13 -27.25 -26.35 23.98
C GLY A 13 -26.43 -25.95 22.75
N ARG A 14 -26.91 -25.02 21.92
CA ARG A 14 -26.16 -24.56 20.75
C ARG A 14 -25.13 -23.50 21.13
N PRO A 15 -23.96 -23.47 20.44
CA PRO A 15 -22.98 -22.43 20.67
C PRO A 15 -23.53 -21.05 20.30
N ALA A 16 -23.23 -20.05 21.12
CA ALA A 16 -23.46 -18.66 20.80
C ALA A 16 -22.41 -18.15 19.82
N TYR A 17 -22.64 -16.98 19.22
CA TYR A 17 -21.76 -16.43 18.19
C TYR A 17 -20.30 -16.33 18.64
N ILE A 18 -20.06 -15.89 19.88
CA ILE A 18 -18.73 -15.75 20.45
C ILE A 18 -17.98 -17.09 20.63
N ALA A 19 -18.68 -18.22 20.67
CA ALA A 19 -18.05 -19.53 20.80
C ALA A 19 -17.12 -19.85 19.61
N GLY A 20 -17.51 -19.41 18.41
CA GLY A 20 -16.67 -19.53 17.22
C GLY A 20 -15.38 -18.71 17.31
N ASP A 21 -15.48 -17.49 17.82
CA ASP A 21 -14.30 -16.61 18.03
C ASP A 21 -13.35 -17.18 19.08
N ILE A 22 -13.89 -17.76 20.15
CA ILE A 22 -13.11 -18.44 21.20
C ILE A 22 -12.36 -19.66 20.62
N ALA A 23 -13.05 -20.50 19.86
CA ALA A 23 -12.45 -21.67 19.22
C ALA A 23 -11.36 -21.25 18.22
N TYR A 24 -11.59 -20.17 17.46
CA TYR A 24 -10.61 -19.68 16.51
C TYR A 24 -9.40 -19.02 17.20
N TYR A 25 -9.60 -18.33 18.31
CA TYR A 25 -8.50 -17.85 19.14
C TYR A 25 -7.60 -19.01 19.59
N LEU A 26 -8.20 -20.08 20.13
CA LEU A 26 -7.47 -21.28 20.58
C LEU A 26 -6.69 -21.91 19.40
N ASN A 27 -7.32 -22.06 18.24
CA ASN A 27 -6.65 -22.58 17.04
C ASN A 27 -5.44 -21.75 16.63
N LYS A 28 -5.52 -20.41 16.67
CA LYS A 28 -4.39 -19.52 16.38
C LYS A 28 -3.26 -19.71 17.39
N ARG A 29 -3.60 -19.83 18.69
CA ARG A 29 -2.65 -20.09 19.76
C ARG A 29 -1.93 -21.43 19.60
N GLU A 30 -2.67 -22.50 19.28
CA GLU A 30 -2.11 -23.83 19.05
C GLU A 30 -1.17 -23.87 17.85
N ARG A 31 -1.36 -23.02 16.85
CA ARG A 31 -0.43 -22.84 15.72
C ARG A 31 0.85 -22.08 16.10
N GLY A 32 1.01 -21.65 17.35
CA GLY A 32 2.22 -21.01 17.87
C GLY A 32 2.35 -19.51 17.56
N HIS A 33 1.26 -18.84 17.18
CA HIS A 33 1.30 -17.41 16.96
C HIS A 33 1.36 -16.63 18.26
N THR A 34 2.30 -15.68 18.37
CA THR A 34 2.52 -14.84 19.55
C THR A 34 1.86 -13.45 19.43
N SER A 35 1.40 -13.07 18.26
CA SER A 35 0.66 -11.83 18.00
C SER A 35 -0.52 -12.14 17.08
N LEU A 36 -1.71 -11.75 17.47
CA LEU A 36 -2.96 -12.06 16.78
C LEU A 36 -3.64 -10.76 16.36
N ILE A 37 -3.67 -10.50 15.06
CA ILE A 37 -4.28 -9.30 14.49
C ILE A 37 -5.69 -9.65 14.00
N TYR A 38 -6.69 -8.93 14.51
CA TYR A 38 -8.08 -9.00 14.08
C TYR A 38 -8.44 -7.72 13.32
N MET A 39 -8.92 -7.86 12.10
CA MET A 39 -9.43 -6.75 11.30
C MET A 39 -10.95 -6.79 11.33
N LEU A 40 -11.58 -5.79 11.91
CA LEU A 40 -13.02 -5.71 12.11
C LEU A 40 -13.58 -4.40 11.55
N GLY A 41 -14.83 -4.40 11.14
CA GLY A 41 -15.55 -3.17 10.78
C GLY A 41 -15.89 -2.30 12.00
N ALA A 42 -16.16 -1.04 11.77
CA ALA A 42 -16.43 -0.05 12.82
C ALA A 42 -17.63 -0.40 13.72
N ASP A 43 -18.60 -1.16 13.19
CA ASP A 43 -19.74 -1.69 13.91
C ASP A 43 -19.36 -2.75 14.96
N HIS A 44 -18.15 -3.33 14.89
CA HIS A 44 -17.62 -4.32 15.82
C HIS A 44 -16.71 -3.74 16.91
N HIS A 45 -16.66 -2.42 17.11
CA HIS A 45 -15.80 -1.79 18.13
C HIS A 45 -15.95 -2.41 19.53
N GLY A 46 -17.17 -2.78 19.92
CA GLY A 46 -17.44 -3.47 21.19
C GLY A 46 -16.83 -4.87 21.34
N TYR A 47 -16.30 -5.45 20.23
CA TYR A 47 -15.65 -6.76 20.26
C TYR A 47 -14.22 -6.72 20.79
N ILE A 48 -13.55 -5.56 20.80
CA ILE A 48 -12.16 -5.42 21.24
C ILE A 48 -11.98 -5.97 22.65
N ALA A 49 -12.81 -5.49 23.60
CA ALA A 49 -12.74 -5.93 24.99
C ALA A 49 -13.03 -7.43 25.14
N ARG A 50 -13.93 -7.98 24.31
CA ARG A 50 -14.29 -9.41 24.35
C ARG A 50 -13.14 -10.30 23.89
N LEU A 51 -12.49 -9.97 22.78
CA LEU A 51 -11.35 -10.74 22.26
C LEU A 51 -10.18 -10.72 23.24
N ARG A 52 -9.91 -9.57 23.88
CA ARG A 52 -8.89 -9.47 24.92
C ARG A 52 -9.27 -10.27 26.18
N ALA A 53 -10.55 -10.31 26.53
CA ALA A 53 -11.03 -11.14 27.66
C ALA A 53 -10.89 -12.63 27.34
N VAL A 54 -11.06 -13.06 26.08
CA VAL A 54 -10.81 -14.45 25.67
C VAL A 54 -9.33 -14.81 25.88
N ALA A 55 -8.38 -13.97 25.47
CA ALA A 55 -6.96 -14.20 25.73
C ALA A 55 -6.67 -14.37 27.23
N ALA A 56 -7.19 -13.44 28.05
CA ALA A 56 -7.04 -13.51 29.50
C ALA A 56 -7.64 -14.80 30.11
N ALA A 57 -8.77 -15.27 29.60
CA ALA A 57 -9.41 -16.51 30.08
C ALA A 57 -8.58 -17.76 29.77
N PHE A 58 -7.74 -17.75 28.74
CA PHE A 58 -6.77 -18.81 28.45
C PHE A 58 -5.42 -18.61 29.16
N GLY A 59 -5.29 -17.59 30.01
CA GLY A 59 -4.06 -17.27 30.74
C GLY A 59 -2.99 -16.57 29.94
N ASP A 60 -3.35 -16.04 28.75
CA ASP A 60 -2.44 -15.26 27.90
C ASP A 60 -2.52 -13.76 28.25
N ASP A 61 -1.47 -13.01 27.94
CA ASP A 61 -1.51 -11.56 28.02
C ASP A 61 -2.53 -11.01 26.99
N PRO A 62 -3.55 -10.22 27.39
CA PRO A 62 -4.48 -9.58 26.47
C PRO A 62 -3.81 -8.74 25.36
N ALA A 63 -2.57 -8.29 25.57
CA ALA A 63 -1.80 -7.53 24.59
C ALA A 63 -1.40 -8.36 23.35
N VAL A 64 -1.47 -9.72 23.41
CA VAL A 64 -1.28 -10.56 22.21
C VAL A 64 -2.36 -10.34 21.16
N VAL A 65 -3.51 -9.76 21.55
CA VAL A 65 -4.64 -9.43 20.68
C VAL A 65 -4.56 -7.97 20.25
N GLU A 66 -4.21 -7.73 19.01
CA GLU A 66 -4.28 -6.44 18.31
C GLU A 66 -5.57 -6.40 17.48
N VAL A 67 -6.35 -5.33 17.60
CA VAL A 67 -7.58 -5.16 16.81
C VAL A 67 -7.50 -3.89 15.98
N LEU A 68 -7.61 -4.04 14.67
CA LEU A 68 -7.69 -2.96 13.71
C LEU A 68 -9.15 -2.74 13.32
N ILE A 69 -9.62 -1.51 13.47
CA ILE A 69 -11.01 -1.16 13.14
C ILE A 69 -11.02 -0.42 11.80
N GLY A 70 -11.58 -1.08 10.78
CA GLY A 70 -11.77 -0.51 9.46
C GLY A 70 -13.04 0.31 9.37
N GLN A 71 -12.94 1.53 8.82
CA GLN A 71 -14.08 2.39 8.56
C GLN A 71 -14.80 1.98 7.26
N LEU A 72 -15.99 2.56 7.06
CA LEU A 72 -16.79 2.29 5.87
C LEU A 72 -16.12 2.85 4.61
N VAL A 73 -16.24 2.08 3.53
CA VAL A 73 -15.84 2.48 2.19
C VAL A 73 -17.09 2.81 1.39
N SER A 74 -17.10 3.98 0.75
CA SER A 74 -18.16 4.43 -0.15
C SER A 74 -17.61 4.56 -1.57
N LEU A 75 -18.41 4.20 -2.56
CA LEU A 75 -18.06 4.36 -3.97
C LEU A 75 -18.90 5.49 -4.57
N VAL A 76 -18.26 6.30 -5.42
CA VAL A 76 -18.89 7.41 -6.15
C VAL A 76 -18.58 7.24 -7.63
N ARG A 77 -19.57 7.41 -8.50
CA ARG A 77 -19.43 7.46 -9.97
C ARG A 77 -20.21 8.64 -10.50
N ASP A 78 -19.64 9.41 -11.41
CA ASP A 78 -20.23 10.63 -11.99
C ASP A 78 -20.73 11.64 -10.94
N GLY A 79 -20.02 11.73 -9.81
CA GLY A 79 -20.37 12.60 -8.68
C GLY A 79 -21.49 12.07 -7.77
N GLU A 80 -22.12 10.95 -8.10
CA GLU A 80 -23.22 10.36 -7.35
C GLU A 80 -22.78 9.11 -6.56
N PRO A 81 -23.24 8.95 -5.30
CA PRO A 81 -22.99 7.73 -4.55
C PRO A 81 -23.55 6.51 -5.24
N VAL A 82 -22.74 5.48 -5.43
CA VAL A 82 -23.21 4.19 -5.92
C VAL A 82 -24.02 3.52 -4.81
N ARG A 83 -25.35 3.46 -5.01
CA ARG A 83 -26.29 2.99 -3.99
C ARG A 83 -26.18 1.48 -3.81
N MET A 84 -25.87 1.06 -2.58
CA MET A 84 -26.01 -0.33 -2.16
C MET A 84 -27.41 -0.54 -1.55
N SER A 85 -28.21 -1.42 -2.11
CA SER A 85 -29.50 -1.79 -1.55
C SER A 85 -29.67 -3.30 -1.54
N LYS A 86 -29.56 -3.90 -0.36
CA LYS A 86 -29.86 -5.34 -0.18
C LYS A 86 -31.30 -5.71 -0.62
N ARG A 87 -32.26 -4.76 -0.52
CA ARG A 87 -33.65 -4.98 -0.92
C ARG A 87 -33.88 -4.87 -2.43
N ALA A 88 -33.04 -4.11 -3.13
CA ALA A 88 -33.12 -3.94 -4.58
C ALA A 88 -32.21 -4.90 -5.36
N GLY A 89 -31.46 -5.79 -4.67
CA GLY A 89 -30.51 -6.72 -5.30
C GLY A 89 -29.23 -6.05 -5.82
N THR A 90 -29.03 -4.77 -5.54
CA THR A 90 -27.82 -4.03 -5.90
C THR A 90 -26.85 -4.04 -4.73
N VAL A 91 -26.03 -5.07 -4.64
CA VAL A 91 -24.90 -5.14 -3.72
C VAL A 91 -23.66 -4.94 -4.58
N LEU A 92 -22.92 -3.87 -4.35
CA LEU A 92 -21.58 -3.72 -4.93
C LEU A 92 -20.63 -4.69 -4.25
N THR A 93 -20.08 -5.56 -5.05
CA THR A 93 -19.08 -6.54 -4.61
C THR A 93 -17.68 -5.99 -4.81
N LEU A 94 -16.68 -6.65 -4.23
CA LEU A 94 -15.27 -6.37 -4.54
C LEU A 94 -14.97 -6.64 -6.02
N GLU A 95 -15.65 -7.62 -6.62
CA GLU A 95 -15.53 -7.94 -8.05
C GLU A 95 -15.98 -6.77 -8.91
N ASP A 96 -17.12 -6.13 -8.59
CA ASP A 96 -17.58 -4.94 -9.32
C ASP A 96 -16.58 -3.78 -9.27
N LEU A 97 -15.90 -3.58 -8.12
CA LEU A 97 -14.83 -2.59 -8.01
C LEU A 97 -13.62 -2.96 -8.89
N VAL A 98 -13.20 -4.22 -8.85
CA VAL A 98 -12.07 -4.71 -9.65
C VAL A 98 -12.37 -4.65 -11.14
N ASP A 99 -13.59 -4.99 -11.55
CA ASP A 99 -14.03 -4.93 -12.96
C ASP A 99 -14.07 -3.48 -13.46
N ALA A 100 -14.43 -2.53 -12.60
CA ALA A 100 -14.46 -1.11 -12.96
C ALA A 100 -13.06 -0.51 -13.12
N VAL A 101 -12.17 -0.69 -12.14
CA VAL A 101 -10.89 0.05 -12.08
C VAL A 101 -9.64 -0.83 -12.27
N GLY A 102 -9.80 -2.14 -12.29
CA GLY A 102 -8.70 -3.11 -12.32
C GLY A 102 -8.12 -3.41 -10.93
N VAL A 103 -7.43 -4.55 -10.82
CA VAL A 103 -6.88 -5.06 -9.54
C VAL A 103 -5.93 -4.07 -8.87
N ASP A 104 -4.99 -3.52 -9.62
CA ASP A 104 -3.96 -2.62 -9.09
C ASP A 104 -4.57 -1.33 -8.54
N ALA A 105 -5.50 -0.72 -9.29
CA ALA A 105 -6.15 0.51 -8.88
C ALA A 105 -7.09 0.29 -7.69
N ALA A 106 -7.87 -0.79 -7.68
CA ALA A 106 -8.73 -1.16 -6.56
C ALA A 106 -7.90 -1.37 -5.28
N ARG A 107 -6.81 -2.13 -5.38
CA ARG A 107 -5.92 -2.41 -4.26
C ARG A 107 -5.25 -1.15 -3.73
N TYR A 108 -4.70 -0.32 -4.63
CA TYR A 108 -4.03 0.92 -4.25
C TYR A 108 -5.00 1.92 -3.62
N ALA A 109 -6.22 2.08 -4.16
CA ALA A 109 -7.26 2.95 -3.62
C ALA A 109 -7.62 2.58 -2.17
N LEU A 110 -7.80 1.29 -1.90
CA LEU A 110 -8.13 0.78 -0.56
C LEU A 110 -6.98 0.96 0.43
N ILE A 111 -5.72 0.75 -0.01
CA ILE A 111 -4.54 0.82 0.87
C ILE A 111 -4.06 2.26 1.09
N ARG A 112 -4.30 3.17 0.16
CA ARG A 112 -3.75 4.55 0.17
C ARG A 112 -4.21 5.40 1.35
N SER A 113 -5.29 5.04 2.01
CA SER A 113 -5.85 5.73 3.16
C SER A 113 -5.67 4.93 4.44
N SER A 114 -5.65 5.61 5.59
CA SER A 114 -5.60 4.94 6.87
C SER A 114 -6.87 4.10 7.08
N VAL A 115 -6.72 2.94 7.73
CA VAL A 115 -7.83 2.00 7.97
C VAL A 115 -8.93 2.59 8.86
N ASP A 116 -8.58 3.53 9.73
CA ASP A 116 -9.48 4.22 10.66
C ASP A 116 -10.17 5.45 10.07
N SER A 117 -9.87 5.79 8.80
CA SER A 117 -10.48 6.91 8.09
C SER A 117 -11.59 6.43 7.17
N VAL A 118 -12.70 7.18 7.13
CA VAL A 118 -13.76 6.95 6.12
C VAL A 118 -13.16 7.16 4.73
N LEU A 119 -13.36 6.19 3.86
CA LEU A 119 -12.83 6.20 2.50
C LEU A 119 -13.94 6.38 1.48
N VAL A 120 -13.78 7.37 0.61
CA VAL A 120 -14.61 7.55 -0.59
C VAL A 120 -13.75 7.27 -1.82
N ILE A 121 -14.15 6.29 -2.62
CA ILE A 121 -13.48 5.92 -3.87
C ILE A 121 -14.28 6.49 -5.04
N TYR A 122 -13.68 7.44 -5.76
CA TYR A 122 -14.23 8.01 -6.99
C TYR A 122 -13.80 7.15 -8.17
N LEU A 123 -14.69 6.27 -8.65
CA LEU A 123 -14.39 5.30 -9.71
C LEU A 123 -13.81 5.97 -10.96
N ASP A 124 -14.40 7.11 -11.36
CA ASP A 124 -13.95 7.86 -12.54
C ASP A 124 -12.48 8.30 -12.47
N LEU A 125 -11.97 8.59 -11.25
CA LEU A 125 -10.56 8.92 -11.04
C LEU A 125 -9.67 7.69 -11.21
N TRP A 126 -10.08 6.57 -10.63
CA TRP A 126 -9.27 5.34 -10.61
C TRP A 126 -9.30 4.55 -11.93
N GLU A 127 -10.26 4.84 -12.82
CA GLU A 127 -10.31 4.33 -14.20
C GLU A 127 -9.34 5.07 -15.15
N ARG A 128 -8.93 6.31 -14.81
CA ARG A 128 -8.10 7.13 -15.69
C ARG A 128 -6.67 6.62 -15.80
N ARG A 129 -6.13 6.73 -17.00
CA ARG A 129 -4.70 6.51 -17.30
C ARG A 129 -3.96 7.83 -17.41
N THR A 130 -4.04 8.65 -16.38
CA THR A 130 -3.50 10.01 -16.30
C THR A 130 -2.85 10.26 -14.95
N ASN A 131 -2.01 11.29 -14.85
CA ASN A 131 -1.20 11.57 -13.66
C ASN A 131 -2.01 11.95 -12.41
N ASP A 132 -3.29 12.23 -12.53
CA ASP A 132 -4.20 12.46 -11.41
C ASP A 132 -4.63 11.16 -10.72
N ASN A 133 -4.52 10.01 -11.42
CA ASN A 133 -4.69 8.69 -10.82
C ASN A 133 -3.41 8.27 -10.08
N PRO A 134 -3.42 8.14 -8.75
CA PRO A 134 -2.21 7.92 -7.98
C PRO A 134 -1.45 6.63 -8.32
N VAL A 135 -2.15 5.52 -8.58
CA VAL A 135 -1.48 4.26 -8.95
C VAL A 135 -0.85 4.37 -10.34
N PHE A 136 -1.57 4.98 -11.28
CA PHE A 136 -1.02 5.22 -12.62
C PHE A 136 0.23 6.08 -12.56
N TYR A 137 0.22 7.15 -11.77
CA TYR A 137 1.37 8.05 -11.59
C TYR A 137 2.63 7.33 -11.10
N VAL A 138 2.48 6.44 -10.11
CA VAL A 138 3.60 5.67 -9.57
C VAL A 138 4.08 4.61 -10.57
N GLN A 139 3.16 3.87 -11.19
CA GLN A 139 3.49 2.86 -12.20
C GLN A 139 4.13 3.49 -13.43
N TYR A 140 3.66 4.67 -13.86
CA TYR A 140 4.26 5.41 -14.97
C TYR A 140 5.70 5.84 -14.67
N ALA A 141 6.01 6.26 -13.45
CA ALA A 141 7.39 6.54 -13.04
C ALA A 141 8.28 5.30 -13.17
N HIS A 142 7.81 4.13 -12.74
CA HIS A 142 8.54 2.87 -12.88
C HIS A 142 8.74 2.47 -14.35
N ALA A 143 7.70 2.54 -15.17
CA ALA A 143 7.77 2.22 -16.60
C ALA A 143 8.73 3.16 -17.36
N ARG A 144 8.71 4.45 -17.01
CA ARG A 144 9.62 5.46 -17.59
C ARG A 144 11.08 5.18 -17.22
N LEU A 145 11.36 4.82 -15.97
CA LEU A 145 12.68 4.40 -15.51
C LEU A 145 13.16 3.12 -16.20
N SER A 146 12.25 2.17 -16.41
CA SER A 146 12.53 0.94 -17.14
C SER A 146 12.86 1.19 -18.62
N SER A 147 12.16 2.13 -19.26
CA SER A 147 12.44 2.59 -20.61
C SER A 147 13.81 3.27 -20.70
N LEU A 148 14.11 4.15 -19.74
CA LEU A 148 15.39 4.84 -19.66
C LEU A 148 16.55 3.84 -19.51
N ALA A 149 16.39 2.81 -18.68
CA ALA A 149 17.41 1.77 -18.50
C ALA A 149 17.66 0.97 -19.79
N ARG A 150 16.60 0.66 -20.57
CA ARG A 150 16.75 0.02 -21.90
C ARG A 150 17.50 0.90 -22.90
N ASN A 151 17.10 2.17 -23.00
CA ASN A 151 17.78 3.12 -23.88
C ASN A 151 19.25 3.34 -23.49
N ALA A 152 19.57 3.36 -22.19
CA ALA A 152 20.95 3.43 -21.71
C ALA A 152 21.77 2.22 -22.18
N ALA A 153 21.18 1.01 -22.10
CA ALA A 153 21.85 -0.20 -22.55
C ALA A 153 22.10 -0.20 -24.07
N GLU A 154 21.15 0.28 -24.87
CA GLU A 154 21.32 0.44 -26.32
C GLU A 154 22.44 1.42 -26.69
N LEU A 155 22.69 2.45 -25.86
CA LEU A 155 23.79 3.41 -26.01
C LEU A 155 25.11 2.89 -25.42
N GLY A 156 25.15 1.71 -24.83
CA GLY A 156 26.35 1.20 -24.13
C GLY A 156 26.65 1.95 -22.82
N LEU A 157 25.71 2.73 -22.29
CA LEU A 157 25.87 3.44 -21.03
C LEU A 157 25.65 2.47 -19.86
N ALA A 158 26.69 2.19 -19.10
CA ALA A 158 26.64 1.40 -17.87
C ALA A 158 26.57 2.33 -16.64
N GLN A 159 26.02 1.78 -15.53
CA GLN A 159 26.04 2.45 -14.22
C GLN A 159 27.48 2.68 -13.74
N GLY A 160 27.69 3.79 -13.05
CA GLY A 160 28.94 4.12 -12.41
C GLY A 160 28.78 4.38 -10.92
N THR A 161 29.92 4.50 -10.23
CA THR A 161 30.01 4.76 -8.78
C THR A 161 30.51 6.17 -8.45
N GLY A 162 30.69 7.01 -9.47
CA GLY A 162 31.18 8.38 -9.34
C GLY A 162 30.11 9.36 -8.79
N PHE A 163 29.49 9.03 -7.65
CA PHE A 163 28.42 9.84 -7.06
C PHE A 163 28.81 11.26 -6.64
N GLY A 164 30.11 11.54 -6.53
CA GLY A 164 30.65 12.90 -6.30
C GLY A 164 30.31 13.90 -7.42
N HIS A 165 29.89 13.44 -8.61
CA HIS A 165 29.44 14.30 -9.71
C HIS A 165 27.97 14.73 -9.60
N LEU A 166 27.23 14.21 -8.62
CA LEU A 166 25.80 14.53 -8.39
C LEU A 166 25.68 15.80 -7.53
N GLU A 167 25.77 16.96 -8.16
CA GLU A 167 25.79 18.28 -7.48
C GLU A 167 24.49 19.05 -7.63
N HIS A 168 23.58 18.63 -8.55
CA HIS A 168 22.33 19.34 -8.78
C HIS A 168 21.35 19.13 -7.62
N PRO A 169 20.64 20.17 -7.13
CA PRO A 169 19.71 20.05 -5.99
C PRO A 169 18.67 18.93 -6.17
N ARG A 170 18.17 18.68 -7.39
CA ARG A 170 17.20 17.61 -7.68
C ARG A 170 17.78 16.19 -7.56
N GLU A 171 19.08 16.03 -7.77
CA GLU A 171 19.79 14.77 -7.48
C GLU A 171 19.79 14.51 -5.98
N GLY A 172 20.14 15.54 -5.19
CA GLY A 172 20.10 15.47 -3.73
C GLY A 172 18.69 15.21 -3.16
N ASP A 173 17.66 15.81 -3.74
CA ASP A 173 16.28 15.56 -3.36
C ASP A 173 15.90 14.08 -3.58
N LEU A 174 16.25 13.53 -4.75
CA LEU A 174 15.95 12.13 -5.07
C LEU A 174 16.74 11.17 -4.17
N ILE A 175 18.03 11.45 -3.90
CA ILE A 175 18.88 10.64 -2.98
C ILE A 175 18.26 10.61 -1.57
N ARG A 176 17.87 11.76 -1.02
CA ARG A 176 17.23 11.83 0.31
C ARG A 176 15.94 11.03 0.36
N THR A 177 15.09 11.20 -0.66
CA THR A 177 13.83 10.46 -0.75
C THR A 177 14.07 8.95 -0.80
N LEU A 178 15.03 8.47 -1.57
CA LEU A 178 15.41 7.05 -1.61
C LEU A 178 15.89 6.54 -0.24
N GLY A 179 16.68 7.35 0.47
CA GLY A 179 17.18 7.01 1.81
C GLY A 179 16.09 6.83 2.88
N GLU A 180 14.92 7.41 2.69
CA GLU A 180 13.79 7.31 3.62
C GLU A 180 13.08 5.95 3.57
N PHE A 181 13.19 5.19 2.47
CA PHE A 181 12.43 3.98 2.22
C PHE A 181 12.48 2.95 3.36
N PRO A 182 13.66 2.57 3.90
CA PRO A 182 13.73 1.59 4.98
C PRO A 182 13.00 2.02 6.26
N ALA A 183 13.10 3.32 6.59
CA ALA A 183 12.39 3.88 7.75
C ALA A 183 10.87 3.91 7.56
N VAL A 184 10.41 4.28 6.36
CA VAL A 184 8.98 4.26 5.99
C VAL A 184 8.40 2.86 6.10
N VAL A 185 9.09 1.84 5.54
CA VAL A 185 8.63 0.44 5.60
C VAL A 185 8.57 -0.05 7.05
N ARG A 186 9.60 0.23 7.86
CA ARG A 186 9.62 -0.12 9.26
C ARG A 186 8.42 0.48 10.01
N THR A 187 8.24 1.79 9.89
CA THR A 187 7.15 2.50 10.57
C THR A 187 5.77 1.99 10.11
N ALA A 188 5.60 1.74 8.80
CA ALA A 188 4.37 1.19 8.27
C ALA A 188 4.06 -0.21 8.85
N ALA A 189 5.08 -1.04 9.03
CA ALA A 189 4.93 -2.37 9.62
C ALA A 189 4.62 -2.31 11.11
N GLU A 190 5.35 -1.49 11.88
CA GLU A 190 5.16 -1.32 13.32
C GLU A 190 3.77 -0.78 13.67
N LEU A 191 3.28 0.20 12.90
CA LEU A 191 1.99 0.85 13.11
C LEU A 191 0.82 0.17 12.40
N ARG A 192 1.06 -0.86 11.57
CA ARG A 192 0.04 -1.47 10.68
C ARG A 192 -0.58 -0.46 9.73
N GLU A 193 0.24 0.45 9.19
CA GLU A 193 -0.17 1.58 8.35
C GLU A 193 0.42 1.50 6.93
N PRO A 194 -0.02 0.54 6.09
CA PRO A 194 0.51 0.37 4.73
C PRO A 194 0.32 1.61 3.83
N HIS A 195 -0.62 2.48 4.16
CA HIS A 195 -0.83 3.75 3.45
C HIS A 195 0.41 4.65 3.45
N ARG A 196 1.31 4.53 4.42
CA ARG A 196 2.59 5.25 4.45
C ARG A 196 3.47 4.88 3.27
N VAL A 197 3.50 3.60 2.90
CA VAL A 197 4.25 3.14 1.73
C VAL A 197 3.65 3.72 0.45
N ALA A 198 2.31 3.69 0.30
CA ALA A 198 1.66 4.26 -0.87
C ALA A 198 1.96 5.76 -1.03
N ARG A 199 1.86 6.55 0.04
CA ARG A 199 2.18 7.99 0.03
C ARG A 199 3.66 8.26 -0.26
N TYR A 200 4.54 7.43 0.28
CA TYR A 200 5.96 7.52 -0.02
C TYR A 200 6.24 7.27 -1.50
N LEU A 201 5.61 6.27 -2.12
CA LEU A 201 5.80 6.00 -3.56
C LEU A 201 5.35 7.18 -4.44
N GLU A 202 4.26 7.85 -4.09
CA GLU A 202 3.83 9.08 -4.76
C GLU A 202 4.88 10.20 -4.62
N THR A 203 5.47 10.34 -3.43
CA THR A 203 6.56 11.30 -3.17
C THR A 203 7.81 10.96 -3.98
N LEU A 204 8.21 9.69 -4.02
CA LEU A 204 9.36 9.23 -4.79
C LEU A 204 9.15 9.42 -6.29
N ALA A 205 7.96 9.09 -6.82
CA ALA A 205 7.61 9.35 -8.22
C ALA A 205 7.70 10.84 -8.55
N SER A 206 7.20 11.72 -7.67
CA SER A 206 7.30 13.18 -7.84
C SER A 206 8.77 13.66 -7.81
N ALA A 207 9.58 13.15 -6.88
CA ALA A 207 11.00 13.49 -6.81
C ALA A 207 11.75 13.06 -8.08
N TYR A 208 11.44 11.86 -8.59
CA TYR A 208 12.00 11.37 -9.85
C TYR A 208 11.60 12.23 -11.05
N HIS A 209 10.33 12.58 -11.19
CA HIS A 209 9.91 13.42 -12.32
C HIS A 209 10.57 14.78 -12.31
N LYS A 210 10.68 15.45 -11.14
CA LYS A 210 11.40 16.71 -10.99
C LYS A 210 12.89 16.58 -11.29
N PHE A 211 13.51 15.47 -10.91
CA PHE A 211 14.89 15.17 -11.27
C PHE A 211 15.02 14.98 -12.80
N TYR A 212 14.16 14.17 -13.41
CA TYR A 212 14.22 13.87 -14.84
C TYR A 212 14.05 15.12 -15.72
N ASP A 213 13.19 16.05 -15.31
CA ASP A 213 12.94 17.29 -16.02
C ASP A 213 14.13 18.28 -15.93
N ALA A 214 14.93 18.22 -14.86
CA ALA A 214 16.04 19.11 -14.60
C ALA A 214 17.42 18.51 -14.95
N CYS A 215 17.56 17.18 -14.93
CA CYS A 215 18.82 16.47 -15.00
C CYS A 215 18.79 15.45 -16.15
N ARG A 216 19.49 15.77 -17.25
CA ARG A 216 19.59 14.83 -18.36
C ARG A 216 20.45 13.61 -17.97
N VAL A 217 19.92 12.42 -18.18
CA VAL A 217 20.57 11.14 -17.81
C VAL A 217 21.32 10.52 -18.99
N LEU A 218 20.74 10.59 -20.20
CA LEU A 218 21.35 10.02 -21.41
C LEU A 218 22.11 11.08 -22.21
N PRO A 219 23.21 10.72 -22.86
CA PRO A 219 23.90 11.61 -23.78
C PRO A 219 23.02 11.95 -24.98
N MET A 220 23.23 13.09 -25.61
CA MET A 220 22.51 13.52 -26.83
C MET A 220 23.43 13.60 -28.04
N GLY A 221 22.96 13.06 -29.17
CA GLY A 221 23.72 13.09 -30.43
C GLY A 221 25.08 12.42 -30.26
N ASP A 222 26.15 13.13 -30.63
CA ASP A 222 27.55 12.67 -30.59
C ASP A 222 28.21 12.95 -29.22
N GLU A 223 27.49 13.27 -28.18
CA GLU A 223 28.03 13.54 -26.84
C GLU A 223 28.66 12.27 -26.25
N GLU A 224 29.92 12.38 -25.78
CA GLU A 224 30.60 11.29 -25.13
C GLU A 224 29.92 10.93 -23.76
N ILE A 225 29.92 9.64 -23.45
CA ILE A 225 29.45 9.16 -22.15
C ILE A 225 30.36 9.66 -21.04
N SER A 226 29.83 10.48 -20.14
CA SER A 226 30.56 11.04 -18.98
C SER A 226 30.26 10.26 -17.68
N GLU A 227 31.10 10.46 -16.66
CA GLU A 227 30.85 9.91 -15.32
C GLU A 227 29.57 10.45 -14.68
N LEU A 228 29.13 11.65 -15.02
CA LEU A 228 27.87 12.22 -14.59
C LEU A 228 26.68 11.42 -15.17
N HIS A 229 26.73 11.04 -16.46
CA HIS A 229 25.69 10.17 -17.07
C HIS A 229 25.63 8.82 -16.36
N ARG A 230 26.77 8.21 -16.03
CA ARG A 230 26.86 6.94 -15.31
C ARG A 230 26.29 7.02 -13.89
N ALA A 231 26.61 8.09 -13.16
CA ALA A 231 26.11 8.34 -11.81
C ALA A 231 24.59 8.59 -11.80
N ARG A 232 24.09 9.39 -12.73
CA ARG A 232 22.65 9.64 -12.91
C ARG A 232 21.88 8.38 -13.28
N LEU A 233 22.46 7.53 -14.14
CA LEU A 233 21.85 6.23 -14.46
C LEU A 233 21.76 5.33 -13.22
N ALA A 234 22.81 5.27 -12.41
CA ALA A 234 22.80 4.49 -11.16
C ALA A 234 21.70 4.99 -10.20
N LEU A 235 21.52 6.31 -10.09
CA LEU A 235 20.43 6.90 -9.30
C LEU A 235 19.05 6.53 -9.85
N CYS A 236 18.87 6.51 -11.17
CA CYS A 236 17.63 6.07 -11.82
C CYS A 236 17.33 4.59 -11.58
N VAL A 237 18.35 3.74 -11.64
CA VAL A 237 18.18 2.29 -11.38
C VAL A 237 17.79 2.04 -9.92
N ALA A 238 18.41 2.77 -8.98
CA ALA A 238 18.01 2.71 -7.57
C ALA A 238 16.56 3.16 -7.37
N ALA A 239 16.12 4.25 -8.01
CA ALA A 239 14.74 4.73 -7.95
C ALA A 239 13.76 3.70 -8.53
N ARG A 240 14.08 3.08 -9.67
CA ARG A 240 13.28 1.99 -10.25
C ARG A 240 13.12 0.82 -9.28
N GLN A 241 14.22 0.39 -8.65
CA GLN A 241 14.20 -0.73 -7.71
C GLN A 241 13.33 -0.42 -6.47
N VAL A 242 13.46 0.77 -5.91
CA VAL A 242 12.65 1.16 -4.73
C VAL A 242 11.17 1.28 -5.08
N LEU A 243 10.82 1.84 -6.25
CA LEU A 243 9.43 1.85 -6.73
C LEU A 243 8.87 0.43 -6.88
N ALA A 244 9.63 -0.48 -7.51
CA ALA A 244 9.22 -1.88 -7.67
C ALA A 244 9.03 -2.58 -6.32
N ASN A 245 9.98 -2.40 -5.39
CA ASN A 245 9.89 -2.97 -4.04
C ASN A 245 8.65 -2.47 -3.30
N GLY A 246 8.40 -1.17 -3.34
CA GLY A 246 7.24 -0.57 -2.67
C GLY A 246 5.91 -1.00 -3.28
N LEU A 247 5.80 -1.05 -4.61
CA LEU A 247 4.61 -1.57 -5.30
C LEU A 247 4.36 -3.05 -4.94
N THR A 248 5.42 -3.87 -4.92
CA THR A 248 5.34 -5.28 -4.52
C THR A 248 4.85 -5.44 -3.08
N LEU A 249 5.35 -4.62 -2.13
CA LEU A 249 4.87 -4.63 -0.74
C LEU A 249 3.36 -4.33 -0.64
N LEU A 250 2.84 -3.48 -1.53
CA LEU A 250 1.41 -3.18 -1.60
C LEU A 250 0.62 -4.23 -2.40
N GLY A 251 1.27 -5.21 -3.01
CA GLY A 251 0.65 -6.21 -3.89
C GLY A 251 0.11 -5.59 -5.19
N VAL A 252 0.78 -4.56 -5.69
CA VAL A 252 0.48 -3.83 -6.93
C VAL A 252 1.60 -4.11 -7.92
N SER A 253 1.27 -4.25 -9.20
CA SER A 253 2.25 -4.53 -10.24
C SER A 253 3.20 -3.36 -10.50
N ALA A 254 4.43 -3.67 -10.90
CA ALA A 254 5.43 -2.70 -11.34
C ALA A 254 5.69 -2.89 -12.85
N PRO A 255 4.83 -2.34 -13.74
CA PRO A 255 4.96 -2.57 -15.17
C PRO A 255 6.20 -1.89 -15.74
N GLU A 256 6.88 -2.57 -16.64
CA GLU A 256 8.04 -2.02 -17.35
C GLU A 256 7.65 -1.20 -18.60
N ARG A 257 6.39 -1.30 -19.01
CA ARG A 257 5.80 -0.58 -20.18
C ARG A 257 4.37 -0.20 -19.83
N MET A 258 3.99 0.99 -20.23
CA MET A 258 2.63 1.51 -20.14
C MET A 258 2.24 2.25 -21.40
#